data_8e3ecc5d148425b9c7e1fa1b6cf69b51
#
_entry.id   8e3ecc5d148425b9c7e1fa1b6cf69b51
#
_cell.length_a   1.000
_cell.length_b   1.000
_cell.length_c   1.000
_cell.angle_alpha   90.00
_cell.angle_beta   90.00
_cell.angle_gamma   90.00
#
_symmetry.space_group_name_H-M   'P 1'
#
loop_
_entity.id
_entity.type
_entity.pdbx_description
1 polymer ?
#
loop_
_entity_poly.entity_id
_entity_poly.type
_entity_poly.pdbx_seq_one_letter_code
_entity_poly.pdbx_strand_id
1 'polypeptide(L)'
;PSPSQQPRQGQPFGDPQFGNYSGRSARPGSRETPRPSRRPRGRTAPRPKRRKRFGFFKIVGMLLAIVLALSIGAAVWVDSKLQRIDALQDYDGRLGGTSGTNWLLVGSDSRAGLSKEDGDRLMAGELNDSVGRTDTIMVVHIPRFGGQATMLSLPRDSWVDIPGNGKNKLNQAFSIGGPALLQQTVEQATGIHLDHYAEVGFGGFANVVDAVGGVEMCLDEPLDDPMAGIKLQAGCQELDGPTALGYVRSRYTSAQGDLDRVERQRKFLAALSQKIKSPGTLLNPFRNLKVADSLSSNMKVNEGDHVWHLASLGMAMAGGAKQETVPIAGYEDTYAGNVALWDDAGAEEMFSQLR
;
A
#
# COMPACT_ATOMS: atom_id res chain seq x y z
N PRO A 1 -12.77 -51.64 1.96
CA PRO A 1 -14.03 -52.31 1.94
C PRO A 1 -15.18 -51.30 2.04
N SER A 2 -15.88 -51.19 0.94
CA SER A 2 -17.29 -50.73 0.91
C SER A 2 -18.17 -51.76 1.59
N PRO A 3 -19.46 -51.49 1.88
CA PRO A 3 -20.51 -51.35 0.86
C PRO A 3 -21.60 -50.30 1.22
N SER A 4 -22.15 -49.64 0.20
CA SER A 4 -23.44 -49.90 -0.49
C SER A 4 -24.72 -49.89 0.36
N GLN A 5 -25.71 -49.04 0.04
CA GLN A 5 -26.99 -49.43 -0.52
C GLN A 5 -27.99 -48.26 -0.71
N GLN A 6 -28.49 -48.15 -1.91
CA GLN A 6 -29.76 -47.56 -2.36
C GLN A 6 -30.93 -48.50 -1.99
N PRO A 7 -32.17 -48.27 -2.50
CA PRO A 7 -33.18 -47.21 -2.45
C PRO A 7 -34.58 -47.76 -2.04
N ARG A 8 -35.66 -46.94 -2.01
CA ARG A 8 -37.07 -47.34 -2.27
C ARG A 8 -37.91 -46.10 -2.57
N GLN A 9 -38.39 -45.91 -3.69
CA GLN A 9 -39.63 -46.15 -4.45
C GLN A 9 -40.91 -46.31 -3.63
N GLY A 10 -41.98 -45.62 -4.09
CA GLY A 10 -43.37 -45.92 -3.76
C GLY A 10 -44.36 -44.82 -4.13
N GLN A 11 -44.85 -44.80 -5.36
CA GLN A 11 -46.15 -44.29 -5.76
C GLN A 11 -47.21 -45.34 -5.36
N PRO A 12 -48.59 -45.25 -5.63
CA PRO A 12 -49.36 -44.25 -6.37
C PRO A 12 -50.87 -44.13 -5.93
N PHE A 13 -51.64 -43.37 -6.76
CA PHE A 13 -53.09 -43.52 -7.15
C PHE A 13 -54.21 -43.06 -6.22
N GLY A 14 -55.18 -42.34 -6.85
CA GLY A 14 -56.56 -42.39 -6.54
C GLY A 14 -57.45 -41.23 -6.98
N ASP A 15 -57.79 -41.12 -8.27
CA ASP A 15 -59.08 -40.60 -8.75
C ASP A 15 -60.11 -41.72 -8.72
N PRO A 16 -61.37 -41.51 -9.04
CA PRO A 16 -62.32 -40.42 -9.23
C PRO A 16 -63.71 -40.69 -8.56
N GLN A 17 -64.65 -39.80 -8.66
CA GLN A 17 -66.03 -40.22 -9.09
C GLN A 17 -67.04 -39.07 -9.21
N PHE A 18 -67.66 -39.07 -10.33
CA PHE A 18 -68.92 -38.56 -10.86
C PHE A 18 -70.11 -38.64 -9.91
N GLY A 19 -71.07 -37.72 -10.12
CA GLY A 19 -72.45 -37.86 -9.63
C GLY A 19 -73.40 -36.87 -10.31
N ASN A 20 -74.00 -37.27 -11.40
CA ASN A 20 -75.15 -36.66 -12.05
C ASN A 20 -76.42 -36.78 -11.21
N TYR A 21 -77.39 -35.88 -11.41
CA TYR A 21 -78.76 -36.13 -11.76
C TYR A 21 -79.59 -34.83 -11.82
N SER A 22 -80.07 -34.43 -13.01
CA SER A 22 -81.42 -34.35 -13.59
C SER A 22 -82.47 -33.76 -12.66
N GLY A 23 -83.16 -32.72 -13.01
CA GLY A 23 -84.07 -32.48 -14.09
C GLY A 23 -85.44 -32.19 -13.52
N ARG A 24 -86.10 -31.09 -13.85
CA ARG A 24 -87.51 -31.06 -14.30
C ARG A 24 -87.99 -29.63 -14.59
N SER A 25 -88.57 -29.53 -15.73
CA SER A 25 -89.35 -28.47 -16.34
C SER A 25 -90.62 -28.10 -15.61
N ALA A 26 -91.03 -26.85 -15.70
CA ALA A 26 -92.40 -26.44 -16.08
C ALA A 26 -92.51 -24.93 -16.23
N ARG A 27 -93.22 -24.51 -17.27
CA ARG A 27 -93.67 -23.20 -17.74
C ARG A 27 -94.92 -22.74 -17.00
N PRO A 28 -95.55 -21.57 -17.43
CA PRO A 28 -95.16 -20.18 -17.62
C PRO A 28 -96.14 -19.21 -16.92
N GLY A 29 -95.82 -17.95 -16.78
CA GLY A 29 -96.82 -17.02 -16.35
C GLY A 29 -96.35 -15.59 -16.22
N SER A 30 -96.96 -14.74 -17.09
CA SER A 30 -97.22 -13.30 -16.96
C SER A 30 -96.10 -12.28 -16.93
N ARG A 31 -96.21 -11.45 -17.94
CA ARG A 31 -95.48 -10.16 -18.15
C ARG A 31 -95.76 -9.16 -17.05
N GLU A 32 -94.66 -8.66 -16.47
CA GLU A 32 -94.65 -7.37 -15.83
C GLU A 32 -93.37 -6.57 -16.26
N THR A 33 -93.57 -5.35 -16.73
CA THR A 33 -92.58 -4.45 -17.22
C THR A 33 -91.68 -3.99 -16.12
N PRO A 34 -90.32 -4.06 -16.16
CA PRO A 34 -89.49 -3.52 -15.14
C PRO A 34 -89.28 -2.05 -15.28
N ARG A 35 -89.45 -1.32 -14.21
CA ARG A 35 -89.00 0.07 -14.01
C ARG A 35 -87.49 0.15 -14.17
N PRO A 36 -86.92 1.28 -14.71
CA PRO A 36 -85.48 1.42 -14.82
C PRO A 36 -84.87 1.55 -13.47
N SER A 37 -84.06 0.55 -13.06
CA SER A 37 -83.22 0.62 -11.83
C SER A 37 -82.11 1.65 -11.98
N ARG A 38 -82.10 2.59 -11.03
CA ARG A 38 -80.98 3.53 -10.86
C ARG A 38 -79.67 2.71 -10.72
N ARG A 39 -78.77 2.90 -11.68
CA ARG A 39 -77.39 2.40 -11.58
C ARG A 39 -76.73 2.92 -10.31
N PRO A 40 -76.14 2.10 -9.43
CA PRO A 40 -75.34 2.62 -8.34
C PRO A 40 -74.09 3.28 -8.92
N ARG A 41 -73.88 4.52 -8.49
CA ARG A 41 -72.63 5.27 -8.76
C ARG A 41 -71.45 4.39 -8.38
N GLY A 42 -70.70 3.95 -9.37
CA GLY A 42 -69.47 3.18 -9.17
C GLY A 42 -68.55 3.91 -8.21
N ARG A 43 -68.23 3.28 -7.10
CA ARG A 43 -67.11 3.67 -6.25
C ARG A 43 -65.85 3.57 -7.11
N THR A 44 -65.28 4.70 -7.47
CA THR A 44 -63.96 4.75 -8.08
C THR A 44 -62.95 4.17 -7.07
N ALA A 45 -62.46 2.98 -7.42
CA ALA A 45 -61.37 2.39 -6.66
C ALA A 45 -60.21 3.37 -6.56
N PRO A 46 -59.59 3.55 -5.40
CA PRO A 46 -58.44 4.44 -5.27
C PRO A 46 -57.32 3.92 -6.19
N ARG A 47 -56.90 4.76 -7.15
CA ARG A 47 -55.75 4.49 -8.00
C ARG A 47 -54.56 4.20 -7.10
N PRO A 48 -53.80 3.06 -7.30
CA PRO A 48 -52.66 2.77 -6.54
C PRO A 48 -51.66 3.90 -6.69
N LYS A 49 -51.31 4.59 -5.58
CA LYS A 49 -50.24 5.61 -5.54
C LYS A 49 -48.97 4.93 -6.03
N ARG A 50 -48.55 5.22 -7.24
CA ARG A 50 -47.25 4.84 -7.80
C ARG A 50 -46.19 5.34 -6.80
N ARG A 51 -45.70 4.45 -5.93
CA ARG A 51 -44.61 4.73 -5.02
C ARG A 51 -43.42 5.22 -5.86
N LYS A 52 -43.03 6.45 -5.66
CA LYS A 52 -41.93 7.10 -6.36
C LYS A 52 -40.62 6.41 -5.94
N ARG A 53 -40.28 5.26 -6.53
CA ARG A 53 -38.95 4.64 -6.46
C ARG A 53 -37.85 5.58 -6.96
N PHE A 54 -38.20 6.67 -7.64
CA PHE A 54 -37.33 7.71 -8.16
C PHE A 54 -36.64 8.56 -7.06
N GLY A 55 -37.18 8.59 -5.82
CA GLY A 55 -36.55 9.31 -4.70
C GLY A 55 -35.34 8.57 -4.13
N PHE A 56 -35.40 7.24 -4.03
CA PHE A 56 -34.32 6.43 -3.47
C PHE A 56 -33.03 6.52 -4.30
N PHE A 57 -33.11 6.33 -5.62
CA PHE A 57 -31.94 6.45 -6.51
C PHE A 57 -31.35 7.87 -6.54
N LYS A 58 -32.17 8.92 -6.40
CA LYS A 58 -31.68 10.29 -6.28
C LYS A 58 -30.91 10.51 -4.97
N ILE A 59 -31.42 9.98 -3.85
CA ILE A 59 -30.74 10.08 -2.54
C ILE A 59 -29.42 9.28 -2.58
N VAL A 60 -29.42 8.06 -3.10
CA VAL A 60 -28.20 7.25 -3.26
C VAL A 60 -27.21 7.95 -4.19
N GLY A 61 -27.65 8.49 -5.32
CA GLY A 61 -26.80 9.24 -6.23
C GLY A 61 -26.20 10.50 -5.58
N MET A 62 -26.99 11.21 -4.78
CA MET A 62 -26.49 12.38 -4.03
C MET A 62 -25.50 11.99 -2.96
N LEU A 63 -25.73 10.91 -2.22
CA LEU A 63 -24.77 10.38 -1.22
C LEU A 63 -23.46 9.94 -1.87
N LEU A 64 -23.53 9.24 -3.00
CA LEU A 64 -22.34 8.87 -3.76
C LEU A 64 -21.57 10.08 -4.27
N ALA A 65 -22.27 11.12 -4.76
CA ALA A 65 -21.64 12.35 -5.20
C ALA A 65 -20.95 13.09 -4.04
N ILE A 66 -21.58 13.12 -2.86
CA ILE A 66 -20.97 13.70 -1.64
C ILE A 66 -19.74 12.91 -1.23
N VAL A 67 -19.82 11.57 -1.18
CA VAL A 67 -18.66 10.71 -0.84
C VAL A 67 -17.53 10.93 -1.83
N LEU A 68 -17.83 10.98 -3.13
CA LEU A 68 -16.83 11.24 -4.16
C LEU A 68 -16.18 12.63 -3.99
N ALA A 69 -16.99 13.67 -3.75
CA ALA A 69 -16.47 15.02 -3.53
C ALA A 69 -15.58 15.10 -2.28
N LEU A 70 -15.97 14.44 -1.18
CA LEU A 70 -15.16 14.35 0.04
C LEU A 70 -13.86 13.56 -0.20
N SER A 71 -13.91 12.49 -0.99
CA SER A 71 -12.71 11.69 -1.33
C SER A 71 -11.72 12.50 -2.18
N ILE A 72 -12.22 13.24 -3.17
CA ILE A 72 -11.39 14.14 -3.98
C ILE A 72 -10.79 15.25 -3.12
N GLY A 73 -11.62 15.88 -2.25
CA GLY A 73 -11.16 16.92 -1.33
C GLY A 73 -10.06 16.40 -0.39
N ALA A 74 -10.23 15.21 0.16
CA ALA A 74 -9.23 14.57 1.00
C ALA A 74 -7.93 14.26 0.22
N ALA A 75 -8.04 13.75 -1.02
CA ALA A 75 -6.89 13.48 -1.87
C ALA A 75 -6.09 14.76 -2.18
N VAL A 76 -6.77 15.84 -2.55
CA VAL A 76 -6.14 17.16 -2.80
C VAL A 76 -5.49 17.70 -1.53
N TRP A 77 -6.15 17.55 -0.38
CA TRP A 77 -5.60 17.99 0.90
C TRP A 77 -4.33 17.21 1.27
N VAL A 78 -4.31 15.88 1.13
CA VAL A 78 -3.12 15.06 1.34
C VAL A 78 -2.02 15.42 0.34
N ASP A 79 -2.37 15.61 -0.92
CA ASP A 79 -1.43 15.99 -1.98
C ASP A 79 -0.73 17.33 -1.69
N SER A 80 -1.47 18.30 -1.13
CA SER A 80 -0.92 19.60 -0.75
C SER A 80 0.10 19.56 0.40
N LYS A 81 0.15 18.45 1.14
CA LYS A 81 1.08 18.24 2.26
C LYS A 81 2.42 17.62 1.82
N LEU A 82 2.47 17.03 0.63
CA LEU A 82 3.69 16.41 0.12
C LEU A 82 4.84 17.42 0.05
N GLN A 83 6.00 17.03 0.55
CA GLN A 83 7.22 17.82 0.43
C GLN A 83 7.86 17.54 -0.93
N ARG A 84 7.65 18.43 -1.88
CA ARG A 84 8.18 18.30 -3.23
C ARG A 84 9.57 18.85 -3.33
N ILE A 85 10.47 18.08 -3.92
CA ILE A 85 11.87 18.44 -4.19
C ILE A 85 12.22 18.10 -5.64
N ASP A 86 13.18 18.75 -6.19
CA ASP A 86 13.74 18.46 -7.51
C ASP A 86 14.72 17.27 -7.40
N ALA A 87 14.14 16.06 -7.29
CA ALA A 87 14.89 14.84 -7.05
C ALA A 87 15.30 14.13 -8.35
N LEU A 88 14.46 14.19 -9.38
CA LEU A 88 14.68 13.55 -10.66
C LEU A 88 14.96 14.60 -11.73
N GLN A 89 16.24 14.83 -11.96
CA GLN A 89 16.71 15.83 -12.92
C GLN A 89 17.07 15.21 -14.27
N ASP A 90 16.84 15.96 -15.33
CA ASP A 90 17.37 15.59 -16.63
C ASP A 90 18.86 15.90 -16.70
N TYR A 91 19.63 15.01 -17.29
CA TYR A 91 21.06 15.16 -17.53
C TYR A 91 21.44 14.64 -18.90
N ASP A 92 22.59 15.09 -19.42
CA ASP A 92 23.08 14.70 -20.76
C ASP A 92 23.27 13.15 -20.78
N GLY A 93 22.59 12.52 -21.75
CA GLY A 93 22.63 11.08 -21.93
C GLY A 93 21.73 10.30 -20.96
N ARG A 94 20.77 10.95 -20.29
CA ARG A 94 19.76 10.27 -19.49
C ARG A 94 19.01 9.25 -20.35
N LEU A 95 18.80 8.07 -19.79
CA LEU A 95 18.09 6.98 -20.45
C LEU A 95 16.65 7.41 -20.75
N GLY A 96 16.11 6.98 -21.89
CA GLY A 96 14.68 7.04 -22.15
C GLY A 96 13.91 6.13 -21.20
N GLY A 97 12.60 6.33 -21.11
CA GLY A 97 11.75 5.52 -20.25
C GLY A 97 11.88 4.02 -20.53
N THR A 98 12.02 3.23 -19.49
CA THR A 98 12.03 1.77 -19.53
C THR A 98 10.62 1.20 -19.42
N SER A 99 10.44 -0.13 -19.50
CA SER A 99 9.11 -0.74 -19.39
C SER A 99 8.54 -0.57 -17.98
N GLY A 100 7.23 -0.30 -17.87
CA GLY A 100 6.58 -0.14 -16.56
C GLY A 100 6.79 1.23 -15.93
N THR A 101 6.77 1.26 -14.60
CA THR A 101 6.98 2.46 -13.77
C THR A 101 7.99 2.15 -12.69
N ASN A 102 9.04 2.94 -12.58
CA ASN A 102 10.13 2.72 -11.65
C ASN A 102 10.22 3.82 -10.60
N TRP A 103 10.22 3.40 -9.35
CA TRP A 103 10.37 4.27 -8.19
C TRP A 103 11.76 4.13 -7.59
N LEU A 104 12.39 5.24 -7.26
CA LEU A 104 13.54 5.26 -6.35
C LEU A 104 13.05 5.53 -4.93
N LEU A 105 13.14 4.53 -4.06
CA LEU A 105 12.80 4.64 -2.64
C LEU A 105 14.08 4.80 -1.82
N VAL A 106 14.11 5.84 -1.02
CA VAL A 106 15.28 6.20 -0.20
C VAL A 106 14.89 6.30 1.26
N GLY A 107 15.56 5.54 2.11
CA GLY A 107 15.54 5.72 3.55
C GLY A 107 16.75 6.56 3.96
N SER A 108 16.53 7.80 4.40
CA SER A 108 17.60 8.68 4.82
C SER A 108 17.67 8.83 6.34
N ASP A 109 18.87 9.04 6.86
CA ASP A 109 19.07 9.44 8.25
C ASP A 109 18.96 10.97 8.43
N SER A 110 18.33 11.65 7.46
CA SER A 110 18.10 13.08 7.49
C SER A 110 17.32 13.47 8.74
N ARG A 111 17.84 14.46 9.43
CA ARG A 111 17.26 15.06 10.64
C ARG A 111 16.64 16.43 10.33
N ALA A 112 16.70 16.83 9.06
CA ALA A 112 16.12 18.07 8.60
C ALA A 112 14.63 18.12 8.91
N GLY A 113 14.18 19.20 9.53
CA GLY A 113 12.79 19.38 9.92
C GLY A 113 12.37 18.68 11.23
N LEU A 114 13.26 17.94 11.91
CA LEU A 114 12.99 17.47 13.26
C LEU A 114 13.08 18.61 14.28
N SER A 115 12.08 18.72 15.14
CA SER A 115 12.19 19.54 16.34
C SER A 115 13.24 18.96 17.30
N LYS A 116 13.77 19.77 18.21
CA LYS A 116 14.69 19.27 19.24
C LYS A 116 14.03 18.17 20.09
N GLU A 117 12.76 18.35 20.41
CA GLU A 117 11.96 17.39 21.17
C GLU A 117 11.83 16.05 20.43
N ASP A 118 11.54 16.09 19.11
CA ASP A 118 11.50 14.88 18.29
C ASP A 118 12.89 14.24 18.14
N GLY A 119 13.94 15.04 18.00
CA GLY A 119 15.31 14.56 17.96
C GLY A 119 15.70 13.78 19.21
N ASP A 120 15.36 14.31 20.38
CA ASP A 120 15.60 13.67 21.68
C ASP A 120 14.75 12.40 21.81
N ARG A 121 13.46 12.45 21.44
CA ARG A 121 12.53 11.31 21.45
C ARG A 121 12.99 10.15 20.56
N LEU A 122 13.54 10.47 19.40
CA LEU A 122 13.98 9.49 18.40
C LEU A 122 15.44 9.06 18.59
N MET A 123 16.12 9.54 19.62
CA MET A 123 17.55 9.34 19.81
C MET A 123 18.33 9.63 18.51
N ALA A 124 17.94 10.72 17.84
CA ALA A 124 18.48 11.06 16.52
C ALA A 124 19.91 11.63 16.59
N GLY A 125 20.41 11.94 17.77
CA GLY A 125 21.71 12.60 17.98
C GLY A 125 21.66 14.09 17.64
N GLU A 126 22.81 14.70 17.32
CA GLU A 126 22.85 16.12 17.00
C GLU A 126 22.04 16.45 15.76
N LEU A 127 21.13 17.42 15.89
CA LEU A 127 20.34 17.94 14.78
C LEU A 127 21.23 18.89 13.97
N ASN A 128 21.48 18.52 12.73
CA ASN A 128 22.16 19.37 11.76
C ASN A 128 21.36 19.37 10.44
N ASP A 129 21.47 20.47 9.70
CA ASP A 129 20.84 20.62 8.38
C ASP A 129 21.64 19.94 7.25
N SER A 130 22.57 19.05 7.58
CA SER A 130 23.33 18.33 6.56
C SER A 130 22.40 17.44 5.75
N VAL A 131 22.68 17.32 4.46
CA VAL A 131 22.12 16.27 3.61
C VAL A 131 22.47 14.96 4.29
N GLY A 132 21.50 14.27 4.86
CA GLY A 132 21.70 13.01 5.58
C GLY A 132 22.44 11.98 4.73
N ARG A 133 22.76 10.85 5.33
CA ARG A 133 23.21 9.67 4.58
C ARG A 133 21.99 8.81 4.26
N THR A 134 22.07 8.03 3.21
CA THR A 134 21.07 7.01 2.96
C THR A 134 21.60 5.63 3.34
N ASP A 135 20.84 4.91 4.14
CA ASP A 135 21.14 3.53 4.52
C ASP A 135 20.30 2.53 3.73
N THR A 136 19.23 2.99 3.10
CA THR A 136 18.30 2.17 2.31
C THR A 136 18.10 2.79 0.93
N ILE A 137 18.45 2.06 -0.10
CA ILE A 137 18.25 2.46 -1.51
C ILE A 137 17.57 1.30 -2.21
N MET A 138 16.38 1.53 -2.75
CA MET A 138 15.60 0.51 -3.43
C MET A 138 15.01 1.04 -4.72
N VAL A 139 14.95 0.19 -5.75
CA VAL A 139 14.17 0.45 -6.96
C VAL A 139 12.92 -0.43 -6.92
N VAL A 140 11.74 0.16 -7.06
CA VAL A 140 10.50 -0.59 -7.19
C VAL A 140 10.01 -0.49 -8.62
N HIS A 141 10.01 -1.62 -9.31
CA HIS A 141 9.48 -1.76 -10.65
C HIS A 141 8.03 -2.25 -10.61
N ILE A 142 7.14 -1.50 -11.27
CA ILE A 142 5.72 -1.84 -11.43
C ILE A 142 5.45 -2.13 -12.90
N PRO A 143 5.18 -3.38 -13.29
CA PRO A 143 4.96 -3.74 -14.69
C PRO A 143 3.74 -3.03 -15.31
N ARG A 144 3.88 -2.55 -16.53
CA ARG A 144 2.84 -1.77 -17.26
C ARG A 144 1.53 -2.53 -17.49
N PHE A 145 1.62 -3.82 -17.76
CA PHE A 145 0.46 -4.64 -18.15
C PHE A 145 -0.07 -5.53 -17.02
N GLY A 146 0.19 -5.13 -15.78
CA GLY A 146 -0.13 -5.93 -14.61
C GLY A 146 0.93 -7.00 -14.35
N GLY A 147 0.88 -7.58 -13.17
CA GLY A 147 1.88 -8.52 -12.67
C GLY A 147 2.33 -8.16 -11.27
N GLN A 148 3.26 -8.93 -10.75
CA GLN A 148 3.84 -8.70 -9.43
C GLN A 148 4.91 -7.60 -9.55
N ALA A 149 4.82 -6.60 -8.68
CA ALA A 149 5.88 -5.61 -8.57
C ALA A 149 7.18 -6.25 -8.06
N THR A 150 8.31 -5.73 -8.48
CA THR A 150 9.64 -6.16 -7.98
C THR A 150 10.27 -5.03 -7.19
N MET A 151 10.68 -5.33 -5.97
CA MET A 151 11.45 -4.44 -5.10
C MET A 151 12.90 -4.89 -5.10
N LEU A 152 13.76 -4.13 -5.75
CA LEU A 152 15.18 -4.37 -5.87
C LEU A 152 15.95 -3.54 -4.84
N SER A 153 16.59 -4.18 -3.88
CA SER A 153 17.47 -3.53 -2.90
C SER A 153 18.86 -3.35 -3.49
N LEU A 154 19.35 -2.12 -3.45
CA LEU A 154 20.72 -1.76 -3.82
C LEU A 154 21.51 -1.54 -2.52
N PRO A 155 22.50 -2.41 -2.19
CA PRO A 155 23.29 -2.23 -0.99
C PRO A 155 23.98 -0.87 -0.98
N ARG A 156 23.89 -0.14 0.12
CA ARG A 156 24.46 1.21 0.27
C ARG A 156 25.97 1.27 0.01
N ASP A 157 26.68 0.17 0.33
CA ASP A 157 28.13 0.03 0.17
C ASP A 157 28.54 -0.51 -1.21
N SER A 158 27.58 -0.61 -2.17
CA SER A 158 27.87 -1.02 -3.55
C SER A 158 28.91 -0.11 -4.19
N TRP A 159 29.94 -0.72 -4.82
CA TRP A 159 31.03 -0.04 -5.47
C TRP A 159 30.66 0.36 -6.90
N VAL A 160 30.26 1.60 -7.09
CA VAL A 160 29.74 2.12 -8.36
C VAL A 160 30.44 3.40 -8.79
N ASP A 161 30.38 3.71 -10.10
CA ASP A 161 30.83 4.99 -10.62
C ASP A 161 29.78 6.07 -10.27
N ILE A 162 30.23 7.11 -9.55
CA ILE A 162 29.42 8.29 -9.24
C ILE A 162 29.76 9.38 -10.24
N PRO A 163 28.84 9.86 -11.05
CA PRO A 163 29.08 10.87 -12.08
C PRO A 163 29.84 12.08 -11.55
N GLY A 164 30.96 12.41 -12.19
CA GLY A 164 31.83 13.52 -11.78
C GLY A 164 32.67 13.31 -10.53
N ASN A 165 32.51 12.16 -9.82
CA ASN A 165 33.18 11.90 -8.52
C ASN A 165 33.98 10.58 -8.50
N GLY A 166 33.98 9.81 -9.61
CA GLY A 166 34.66 8.53 -9.70
C GLY A 166 34.00 7.42 -8.91
N LYS A 167 34.67 6.28 -8.76
CA LYS A 167 34.11 5.13 -8.05
C LYS A 167 34.03 5.39 -6.56
N ASN A 168 32.89 5.08 -5.96
CA ASN A 168 32.67 5.17 -4.51
C ASN A 168 31.50 4.29 -4.09
N LYS A 169 31.20 4.26 -2.78
CA LYS A 169 29.99 3.64 -2.26
C LYS A 169 28.76 4.36 -2.78
N LEU A 170 27.73 3.62 -3.16
CA LEU A 170 26.47 4.16 -3.70
C LEU A 170 25.84 5.24 -2.81
N ASN A 171 25.87 5.07 -1.49
CA ASN A 171 25.31 6.04 -0.56
C ASN A 171 26.07 7.38 -0.54
N GLN A 172 27.31 7.41 -1.03
CA GLN A 172 28.07 8.67 -1.13
C GLN A 172 27.49 9.60 -2.20
N ALA A 173 26.87 9.04 -3.25
CA ALA A 173 26.17 9.86 -4.25
C ALA A 173 25.13 10.77 -3.60
N PHE A 174 24.35 10.23 -2.63
CA PHE A 174 23.38 11.02 -1.88
C PHE A 174 24.03 12.08 -0.99
N SER A 175 25.12 11.74 -0.30
CA SER A 175 25.82 12.68 0.59
C SER A 175 26.54 13.80 -0.18
N ILE A 176 26.99 13.56 -1.41
CA ILE A 176 27.73 14.51 -2.24
C ILE A 176 26.78 15.45 -2.99
N GLY A 177 25.77 14.90 -3.68
CA GLY A 177 24.90 15.66 -4.58
C GLY A 177 23.41 15.43 -4.36
N GLY A 178 23.03 14.88 -3.19
CA GLY A 178 21.62 14.67 -2.83
C GLY A 178 20.89 13.67 -3.73
N PRO A 179 19.56 13.80 -3.77
CA PRO A 179 18.70 12.91 -4.56
C PRO A 179 19.04 12.85 -6.04
N ALA A 180 19.36 13.98 -6.66
CA ALA A 180 19.63 14.09 -8.10
C ALA A 180 20.89 13.30 -8.51
N LEU A 181 21.99 13.41 -7.74
CA LEU A 181 23.20 12.64 -8.03
C LEU A 181 22.99 11.14 -7.73
N LEU A 182 22.22 10.81 -6.70
CA LEU A 182 21.84 9.42 -6.42
C LEU A 182 21.01 8.85 -7.57
N GLN A 183 19.99 9.58 -8.05
CA GLN A 183 19.21 9.19 -9.22
C GLN A 183 20.12 8.88 -10.43
N GLN A 184 20.96 9.83 -10.82
CA GLN A 184 21.85 9.66 -11.96
C GLN A 184 22.79 8.46 -11.79
N THR A 185 23.32 8.26 -10.57
CA THR A 185 24.19 7.12 -10.26
C THR A 185 23.44 5.79 -10.39
N VAL A 186 22.21 5.72 -9.86
CA VAL A 186 21.39 4.50 -9.95
C VAL A 186 21.00 4.22 -11.39
N GLU A 187 20.52 5.22 -12.15
CA GLU A 187 20.15 5.06 -13.56
C GLU A 187 21.33 4.58 -14.40
N GLN A 188 22.53 5.15 -14.20
CA GLN A 188 23.75 4.74 -14.96
C GLN A 188 24.25 3.36 -14.55
N ALA A 189 24.19 3.01 -13.27
CA ALA A 189 24.65 1.71 -12.76
C ALA A 189 23.73 0.55 -13.12
N THR A 190 22.41 0.80 -13.22
CA THR A 190 21.40 -0.26 -13.46
C THR A 190 20.84 -0.26 -14.87
N GLY A 191 20.94 0.84 -15.59
CA GLY A 191 20.27 1.04 -16.87
C GLY A 191 18.74 1.18 -16.77
N ILE A 192 18.19 1.39 -15.57
CA ILE A 192 16.76 1.53 -15.31
C ILE A 192 16.42 3.01 -15.19
N HIS A 193 15.52 3.51 -16.04
CA HIS A 193 15.00 4.88 -15.92
C HIS A 193 14.09 5.00 -14.70
N LEU A 194 14.26 6.06 -13.93
CA LEU A 194 13.47 6.32 -12.71
C LEU A 194 12.41 7.37 -13.00
N ASP A 195 11.13 6.99 -12.81
CA ASP A 195 9.97 7.83 -13.09
C ASP A 195 9.53 8.65 -11.87
N HIS A 196 9.72 8.08 -10.67
CA HIS A 196 9.23 8.63 -9.40
C HIS A 196 10.27 8.50 -8.30
N TYR A 197 10.16 9.38 -7.31
CA TYR A 197 11.05 9.42 -6.16
C TYR A 197 10.27 9.50 -4.84
N ALA A 198 10.69 8.74 -3.84
CA ALA A 198 10.20 8.91 -2.49
C ALA A 198 11.31 8.71 -1.46
N GLU A 199 11.46 9.68 -0.56
CA GLU A 199 12.41 9.66 0.57
C GLU A 199 11.65 9.73 1.89
N VAL A 200 12.02 8.85 2.81
CA VAL A 200 11.50 8.84 4.17
C VAL A 200 12.66 8.99 5.14
N GLY A 201 12.62 10.05 5.94
CA GLY A 201 13.55 10.28 7.03
C GLY A 201 13.12 9.62 8.35
N PHE A 202 13.93 9.71 9.38
CA PHE A 202 13.67 9.12 10.70
C PHE A 202 12.33 9.57 11.31
N GLY A 203 12.04 10.87 11.26
CA GLY A 203 10.78 11.40 11.77
C GLY A 203 9.58 10.82 11.02
N GLY A 204 9.68 10.75 9.68
CA GLY A 204 8.64 10.19 8.83
C GLY A 204 8.35 8.73 9.15
N PHE A 205 9.39 7.93 9.31
CA PHE A 205 9.26 6.53 9.69
C PHE A 205 8.52 6.37 11.03
N ALA A 206 8.97 7.06 12.07
CA ALA A 206 8.38 6.97 13.41
C ALA A 206 6.90 7.43 13.40
N ASN A 207 6.61 8.55 12.72
CA ASN A 207 5.26 9.09 12.64
C ASN A 207 4.29 8.15 11.89
N VAL A 208 4.76 7.43 10.87
CA VAL A 208 3.95 6.41 10.18
C VAL A 208 3.62 5.25 11.10
N VAL A 209 4.59 4.76 11.87
CA VAL A 209 4.38 3.68 12.85
C VAL A 209 3.38 4.11 13.91
N ASP A 210 3.49 5.31 14.45
CA ASP A 210 2.54 5.86 15.42
C ASP A 210 1.14 6.05 14.82
N ALA A 211 1.05 6.48 13.56
CA ALA A 211 -0.23 6.68 12.86
C ALA A 211 -1.00 5.37 12.63
N VAL A 212 -0.30 4.26 12.37
CA VAL A 212 -0.95 2.92 12.28
C VAL A 212 -1.28 2.34 13.65
N GLY A 213 -0.84 3.00 14.74
CA GLY A 213 -1.08 2.57 16.13
C GLY A 213 -0.11 1.50 16.59
N GLY A 214 1.16 1.61 16.23
CA GLY A 214 2.23 0.67 16.57
C GLY A 214 2.25 -0.58 15.69
N VAL A 215 3.36 -1.31 15.76
CA VAL A 215 3.58 -2.57 15.01
C VAL A 215 3.96 -3.66 15.99
N GLU A 216 3.22 -4.77 15.97
CA GLU A 216 3.54 -5.93 16.79
C GLU A 216 4.75 -6.68 16.21
N MET A 217 5.75 -6.88 17.07
CA MET A 217 6.94 -7.64 16.75
C MET A 217 7.17 -8.72 17.81
N CYS A 218 7.51 -9.92 17.35
CA CYS A 218 7.88 -11.03 18.24
C CYS A 218 9.39 -11.26 18.13
N LEU A 219 10.08 -11.15 19.27
CA LEU A 219 11.52 -11.34 19.39
C LEU A 219 11.80 -12.68 20.06
N ASP A 220 12.70 -13.46 19.49
CA ASP A 220 13.14 -14.74 20.08
C ASP A 220 14.01 -14.51 21.32
N GLU A 221 14.79 -13.41 21.30
CA GLU A 221 15.71 -13.03 22.38
C GLU A 221 15.56 -11.54 22.75
N PRO A 222 15.90 -11.14 23.98
CA PRO A 222 15.86 -9.72 24.35
C PRO A 222 16.88 -8.93 23.53
N LEU A 223 16.53 -7.69 23.18
CA LEU A 223 17.35 -6.77 22.41
C LEU A 223 17.61 -5.51 23.24
N ASP A 224 18.82 -5.33 23.72
CA ASP A 224 19.27 -4.16 24.49
C ASP A 224 20.37 -3.44 23.70
N ASP A 225 20.02 -2.31 23.06
CA ASP A 225 20.96 -1.49 22.29
C ASP A 225 20.85 -0.02 22.72
N PRO A 226 21.72 0.40 23.67
CA PRO A 226 21.72 1.79 24.13
C PRO A 226 22.05 2.81 23.05
N MET A 227 22.79 2.43 22.00
CA MET A 227 23.13 3.31 20.88
C MET A 227 21.93 3.54 19.95
N ALA A 228 21.04 2.56 19.86
CA ALA A 228 19.75 2.67 19.16
C ALA A 228 18.62 3.19 20.08
N GLY A 229 18.89 3.34 21.39
CA GLY A 229 17.93 3.83 22.37
C GLY A 229 16.80 2.86 22.68
N ILE A 230 17.07 1.54 22.60
CA ILE A 230 16.02 0.52 22.81
C ILE A 230 16.42 -0.52 23.84
N LYS A 231 15.40 -1.01 24.56
CA LYS A 231 15.48 -2.17 25.45
C LYS A 231 14.22 -2.98 25.34
N LEU A 232 14.25 -4.03 24.51
CA LEU A 232 13.12 -4.91 24.23
C LEU A 232 13.28 -6.26 24.93
N GLN A 233 12.19 -6.82 25.38
CA GLN A 233 12.18 -8.16 25.97
C GLN A 233 11.95 -9.21 24.88
N ALA A 234 12.27 -10.47 25.17
CA ALA A 234 11.82 -11.58 24.34
C ALA A 234 10.29 -11.71 24.39
N GLY A 235 9.68 -12.19 23.32
CA GLY A 235 8.24 -12.33 23.15
C GLY A 235 7.63 -11.28 22.24
N CYS A 236 6.30 -11.31 22.12
CA CYS A 236 5.56 -10.40 21.25
C CYS A 236 5.20 -9.11 22.00
N GLN A 237 5.49 -7.97 21.39
CA GLN A 237 5.23 -6.64 21.92
C GLN A 237 4.95 -5.63 20.83
N GLU A 238 4.12 -4.62 21.12
CA GLU A 238 3.83 -3.53 20.19
C GLU A 238 4.91 -2.46 20.27
N LEU A 239 5.53 -2.16 19.13
CA LEU A 239 6.55 -1.12 19.01
C LEU A 239 5.90 0.17 18.51
N ASP A 240 6.07 1.26 19.24
CA ASP A 240 5.76 2.62 18.80
C ASP A 240 6.82 3.15 17.83
N GLY A 241 6.62 4.36 17.30
CA GLY A 241 7.53 4.96 16.32
C GLY A 241 9.00 5.01 16.76
N PRO A 242 9.32 5.58 17.91
CA PRO A 242 10.70 5.63 18.43
C PRO A 242 11.32 4.24 18.63
N THR A 243 10.58 3.35 19.26
CA THR A 243 11.04 1.98 19.55
C THR A 243 11.26 1.19 18.27
N ALA A 244 10.35 1.32 17.31
CA ALA A 244 10.48 0.71 15.97
C ALA A 244 11.69 1.25 15.22
N LEU A 245 11.94 2.57 15.30
CA LEU A 245 13.13 3.19 14.69
C LEU A 245 14.42 2.63 15.31
N GLY A 246 14.46 2.52 16.62
CA GLY A 246 15.59 1.89 17.33
C GLY A 246 15.79 0.42 16.91
N TYR A 247 14.70 -0.35 16.80
CA TYR A 247 14.72 -1.76 16.39
C TYR A 247 15.34 -1.96 15.00
N VAL A 248 14.95 -1.15 14.00
CA VAL A 248 15.50 -1.27 12.63
C VAL A 248 16.91 -0.70 12.48
N ARG A 249 17.37 0.11 13.45
CA ARG A 249 18.73 0.71 13.47
C ARG A 249 19.74 -0.09 14.28
N SER A 250 19.30 -0.96 15.18
CA SER A 250 20.17 -1.72 16.09
C SER A 250 21.21 -2.53 15.33
N ARG A 251 22.47 -2.44 15.77
CA ARG A 251 23.63 -3.10 15.13
C ARG A 251 24.49 -3.91 16.10
N TYR A 252 24.51 -3.55 17.38
CA TYR A 252 25.56 -3.96 18.31
C TYR A 252 25.21 -5.17 19.18
N THR A 253 24.06 -5.79 18.96
CA THR A 253 23.52 -6.82 19.85
C THR A 253 23.62 -8.25 19.32
N SER A 254 24.19 -8.44 18.13
CA SER A 254 24.28 -9.76 17.51
C SER A 254 25.65 -10.02 16.88
N ALA A 255 26.03 -11.30 16.84
CA ALA A 255 27.33 -11.74 16.33
C ALA A 255 27.53 -11.47 14.82
N GLN A 256 26.45 -11.31 14.06
CA GLN A 256 26.48 -11.09 12.61
C GLN A 256 26.18 -9.63 12.20
N GLY A 257 25.98 -8.74 13.17
CA GLY A 257 25.91 -7.29 13.02
C GLY A 257 25.00 -6.76 11.92
N ASP A 258 25.53 -6.55 10.73
CA ASP A 258 24.82 -5.91 9.61
C ASP A 258 23.80 -6.84 8.93
N LEU A 259 24.05 -8.13 8.87
CA LEU A 259 23.12 -9.13 8.29
C LEU A 259 21.82 -9.21 9.12
N ASP A 260 21.97 -9.24 10.45
CA ASP A 260 20.82 -9.28 11.35
C ASP A 260 20.00 -7.98 11.31
N ARG A 261 20.65 -6.84 11.02
CA ARG A 261 19.93 -5.60 10.77
C ARG A 261 19.05 -5.67 9.52
N VAL A 262 19.57 -6.20 8.41
CA VAL A 262 18.80 -6.36 7.17
C VAL A 262 17.59 -7.29 7.40
N GLU A 263 17.79 -8.36 8.16
CA GLU A 263 16.69 -9.28 8.49
C GLU A 263 15.64 -8.60 9.38
N ARG A 264 16.06 -7.86 10.41
CA ARG A 264 15.14 -7.06 11.27
C ARG A 264 14.34 -6.05 10.45
N GLN A 265 14.97 -5.33 9.52
CA GLN A 265 14.30 -4.39 8.63
C GLN A 265 13.24 -5.10 7.76
N ARG A 266 13.57 -6.26 7.19
CA ARG A 266 12.61 -7.06 6.41
C ARG A 266 11.44 -7.54 7.24
N LYS A 267 11.70 -8.11 8.42
CA LYS A 267 10.65 -8.56 9.36
C LYS A 267 9.73 -7.40 9.75
N PHE A 268 10.32 -6.25 10.09
CA PHE A 268 9.56 -5.06 10.46
C PHE A 268 8.69 -4.53 9.32
N LEU A 269 9.23 -4.38 8.11
CA LEU A 269 8.47 -3.92 6.94
C LEU A 269 7.32 -4.86 6.58
N ALA A 270 7.52 -6.17 6.72
CA ALA A 270 6.46 -7.16 6.53
C ALA A 270 5.34 -6.99 7.58
N ALA A 271 5.70 -6.82 8.86
CA ALA A 271 4.73 -6.60 9.95
C ALA A 271 3.98 -5.27 9.78
N LEU A 272 4.68 -4.18 9.44
CA LEU A 272 4.08 -2.87 9.15
C LEU A 272 3.09 -2.97 7.98
N SER A 273 3.47 -3.65 6.89
CA SER A 273 2.58 -3.90 5.75
C SER A 273 1.31 -4.66 6.15
N GLN A 274 1.43 -5.69 6.99
CA GLN A 274 0.29 -6.42 7.52
C GLN A 274 -0.59 -5.54 8.41
N LYS A 275 -0.01 -4.71 9.28
CA LYS A 275 -0.74 -3.78 10.14
C LYS A 275 -1.54 -2.76 9.32
N ILE A 276 -0.94 -2.19 8.26
CA ILE A 276 -1.61 -1.26 7.34
C ILE A 276 -2.80 -1.94 6.66
N LYS A 277 -2.63 -3.20 6.20
CA LYS A 277 -3.69 -4.00 5.55
C LYS A 277 -4.75 -4.54 6.51
N SER A 278 -4.55 -4.42 7.81
CA SER A 278 -5.49 -4.95 8.80
C SER A 278 -6.86 -4.28 8.70
N PRO A 279 -7.97 -5.01 8.95
CA PRO A 279 -9.31 -4.43 8.94
C PRO A 279 -9.45 -3.26 9.93
N GLY A 280 -8.73 -3.31 11.06
CA GLY A 280 -8.71 -2.25 12.08
C GLY A 280 -8.09 -0.94 11.59
N THR A 281 -7.21 -1.00 10.57
CA THR A 281 -6.65 0.18 9.91
C THR A 281 -7.51 0.57 8.71
N LEU A 282 -7.77 -0.36 7.77
CA LEU A 282 -8.47 -0.07 6.51
C LEU A 282 -9.91 0.41 6.69
N LEU A 283 -10.64 -0.12 7.69
CA LEU A 283 -12.04 0.26 7.93
C LEU A 283 -12.19 1.51 8.81
N ASN A 284 -11.10 2.04 9.36
CA ASN A 284 -11.13 3.24 10.19
C ASN A 284 -10.72 4.49 9.38
N PRO A 285 -11.68 5.32 8.92
CA PRO A 285 -11.38 6.48 8.09
C PRO A 285 -10.49 7.51 8.80
N PHE A 286 -10.62 7.65 10.12
CA PHE A 286 -9.78 8.58 10.90
C PHE A 286 -8.33 8.11 10.98
N ARG A 287 -8.11 6.79 11.10
CA ARG A 287 -6.77 6.20 11.08
C ARG A 287 -6.14 6.33 9.70
N ASN A 288 -6.89 6.04 8.64
CA ASN A 288 -6.43 6.22 7.27
C ASN A 288 -6.02 7.67 6.97
N LEU A 289 -6.80 8.65 7.43
CA LEU A 289 -6.45 10.07 7.28
C LEU A 289 -5.18 10.42 8.06
N LYS A 290 -4.99 9.90 9.29
CA LYS A 290 -3.75 10.11 10.06
C LYS A 290 -2.54 9.50 9.37
N VAL A 291 -2.66 8.26 8.86
CA VAL A 291 -1.59 7.60 8.11
C VAL A 291 -1.26 8.38 6.84
N ALA A 292 -2.27 8.81 6.09
CA ALA A 292 -2.07 9.59 4.88
C ALA A 292 -1.42 10.96 5.18
N ASP A 293 -1.87 11.66 6.22
CA ASP A 293 -1.28 12.93 6.67
C ASP A 293 0.16 12.75 7.13
N SER A 294 0.43 11.70 7.92
CA SER A 294 1.77 11.39 8.41
C SER A 294 2.73 11.04 7.27
N LEU A 295 2.29 10.19 6.32
CA LEU A 295 3.07 9.88 5.13
C LEU A 295 3.36 11.12 4.31
N SER A 296 2.32 11.90 3.96
CA SER A 296 2.49 13.05 3.08
C SER A 296 3.31 14.19 3.69
N SER A 297 3.16 14.43 4.99
CA SER A 297 3.89 15.50 5.69
C SER A 297 5.37 15.20 5.96
N ASN A 298 5.74 13.91 5.94
CA ASN A 298 7.09 13.46 6.31
C ASN A 298 7.82 12.74 5.18
N MET A 299 7.23 12.72 3.99
CA MET A 299 7.80 12.11 2.80
C MET A 299 8.21 13.20 1.81
N LYS A 300 9.45 13.14 1.32
CA LYS A 300 9.89 13.96 0.20
C LYS A 300 9.66 13.18 -1.09
N VAL A 301 9.09 13.84 -2.09
CA VAL A 301 8.79 13.26 -3.41
C VAL A 301 9.33 14.18 -4.49
N ASN A 302 9.46 13.66 -5.72
CA ASN A 302 9.82 14.50 -6.85
C ASN A 302 8.74 15.57 -7.14
N GLU A 303 9.12 16.69 -7.76
CA GLU A 303 8.20 17.81 -8.09
C GLU A 303 6.95 17.37 -8.85
N GLY A 304 7.09 16.41 -9.78
CA GLY A 304 6.00 15.86 -10.57
C GLY A 304 5.17 14.78 -9.85
N ASP A 305 5.52 14.42 -8.62
CA ASP A 305 4.84 13.34 -7.91
C ASP A 305 3.63 13.83 -7.13
N HIS A 306 2.60 13.01 -7.15
CA HIS A 306 1.32 13.26 -6.52
C HIS A 306 0.84 12.07 -5.69
N VAL A 307 -0.12 12.32 -4.81
CA VAL A 307 -0.69 11.29 -3.92
C VAL A 307 -1.22 10.07 -4.68
N TRP A 308 -1.72 10.22 -5.91
CA TRP A 308 -2.20 9.08 -6.70
C TRP A 308 -1.07 8.20 -7.23
N HIS A 309 0.13 8.76 -7.49
CA HIS A 309 1.34 7.98 -7.80
C HIS A 309 1.76 7.14 -6.60
N LEU A 310 1.79 7.75 -5.40
CA LEU A 310 2.04 7.03 -4.14
C LEU A 310 0.98 5.96 -3.85
N ALA A 311 -0.28 6.24 -4.16
CA ALA A 311 -1.35 5.25 -4.03
C ALA A 311 -1.15 4.05 -4.97
N SER A 312 -0.69 4.28 -6.21
CA SER A 312 -0.35 3.21 -7.15
C SER A 312 0.81 2.36 -6.65
N LEU A 313 1.87 2.98 -6.11
CA LEU A 313 2.97 2.30 -5.44
C LEU A 313 2.47 1.46 -4.27
N GLY A 314 1.65 2.06 -3.40
CA GLY A 314 1.06 1.36 -2.25
C GLY A 314 0.21 0.14 -2.65
N MET A 315 -0.59 0.25 -3.71
CA MET A 315 -1.37 -0.87 -4.25
C MET A 315 -0.49 -1.97 -4.83
N ALA A 316 0.55 -1.63 -5.58
CA ALA A 316 1.51 -2.58 -6.13
C ALA A 316 2.23 -3.35 -5.01
N MET A 317 2.67 -2.64 -3.98
CA MET A 317 3.28 -3.23 -2.79
C MET A 317 2.29 -4.11 -2.00
N ALA A 318 1.03 -3.68 -1.91
CA ALA A 318 -0.03 -4.43 -1.24
C ALA A 318 -0.38 -5.75 -1.95
N GLY A 319 -0.21 -5.81 -3.28
CA GLY A 319 -0.36 -7.03 -4.07
C GLY A 319 0.72 -8.11 -3.80
N GLY A 320 1.74 -7.78 -3.00
CA GLY A 320 2.89 -8.63 -2.71
C GLY A 320 4.00 -8.40 -3.75
N ALA A 321 4.97 -7.55 -3.42
CA ALA A 321 6.14 -7.33 -4.27
C ALA A 321 7.16 -8.46 -4.09
N LYS A 322 7.76 -8.90 -5.19
CA LYS A 322 8.93 -9.77 -5.17
C LYS A 322 10.11 -8.98 -4.60
N GLN A 323 10.75 -9.49 -3.58
CA GLN A 323 11.92 -8.83 -2.98
C GLN A 323 13.19 -9.45 -3.49
N GLU A 324 14.04 -8.64 -4.09
CA GLU A 324 15.32 -9.03 -4.63
C GLU A 324 16.43 -8.11 -4.10
N THR A 325 17.64 -8.57 -4.12
CA THR A 325 18.83 -7.78 -3.82
C THR A 325 19.82 -8.00 -4.94
N VAL A 326 20.52 -6.98 -5.38
CA VAL A 326 21.56 -7.10 -6.39
C VAL A 326 22.58 -8.16 -5.94
N PRO A 327 22.91 -9.13 -6.80
CA PRO A 327 23.88 -10.17 -6.47
C PRO A 327 25.26 -9.57 -6.17
N ILE A 328 25.90 -10.06 -5.12
CA ILE A 328 27.22 -9.62 -4.67
C ILE A 328 28.23 -10.72 -4.97
N ALA A 329 29.26 -10.39 -5.76
CA ALA A 329 30.39 -11.28 -6.06
C ALA A 329 31.38 -11.38 -4.89
N GLY A 330 31.50 -10.31 -4.10
CA GLY A 330 32.43 -10.24 -2.98
C GLY A 330 32.53 -8.88 -2.33
N TYR A 331 33.46 -8.76 -1.42
CA TYR A 331 33.78 -7.51 -0.72
C TYR A 331 35.26 -7.20 -0.88
N GLU A 332 35.59 -5.91 -1.01
CA GLU A 332 36.97 -5.43 -1.17
C GLU A 332 37.23 -4.25 -0.26
N ASP A 333 38.43 -4.15 0.28
CA ASP A 333 38.87 -2.97 1.03
C ASP A 333 39.51 -1.96 0.09
N THR A 334 38.88 -0.80 0.00
CA THR A 334 39.30 0.31 -0.85
C THR A 334 39.59 1.57 -0.01
N TYR A 335 39.94 2.67 -0.67
CA TYR A 335 40.06 3.97 0.01
C TYR A 335 38.75 4.44 0.64
N ALA A 336 37.59 3.93 0.20
CA ALA A 336 36.26 4.21 0.79
C ALA A 336 35.89 3.24 1.93
N GLY A 337 36.86 2.42 2.37
CA GLY A 337 36.65 1.32 3.29
C GLY A 337 36.14 0.05 2.58
N ASN A 338 35.53 -0.87 3.33
CA ASN A 338 34.97 -2.10 2.78
C ASN A 338 33.78 -1.81 1.87
N VAL A 339 33.80 -2.31 0.63
CA VAL A 339 32.79 -2.09 -0.41
C VAL A 339 32.25 -3.42 -0.91
N ALA A 340 31.01 -3.42 -1.41
CA ALA A 340 30.35 -4.58 -2.01
C ALA A 340 30.52 -4.51 -3.53
N LEU A 341 31.11 -5.55 -4.12
CA LEU A 341 31.26 -5.71 -5.55
C LEU A 341 30.06 -6.50 -6.10
N TRP A 342 29.40 -5.98 -7.10
CA TRP A 342 28.31 -6.69 -7.76
C TRP A 342 28.86 -7.89 -8.57
N ASP A 343 28.09 -8.96 -8.65
CA ASP A 343 28.24 -9.97 -9.68
C ASP A 343 27.67 -9.39 -10.98
N ASP A 344 28.53 -8.91 -11.86
CA ASP A 344 28.16 -8.18 -13.07
C ASP A 344 27.18 -8.98 -13.95
N ALA A 345 27.39 -10.30 -14.08
CA ALA A 345 26.54 -11.15 -14.92
C ALA A 345 25.15 -11.32 -14.30
N GLY A 346 25.07 -11.63 -13.01
CA GLY A 346 23.80 -11.78 -12.30
C GLY A 346 23.05 -10.47 -12.14
N ALA A 347 23.77 -9.35 -11.93
CA ALA A 347 23.19 -8.02 -11.85
C ALA A 347 22.60 -7.59 -13.20
N GLU A 348 23.32 -7.79 -14.32
CA GLU A 348 22.82 -7.46 -15.65
C GLU A 348 21.60 -8.30 -16.04
N GLU A 349 21.59 -9.60 -15.73
CA GLU A 349 20.41 -10.45 -15.94
C GLU A 349 19.20 -9.90 -15.18
N MET A 350 19.40 -9.51 -13.92
CA MET A 350 18.35 -8.95 -13.07
C MET A 350 17.84 -7.59 -13.63
N PHE A 351 18.74 -6.67 -13.95
CA PHE A 351 18.37 -5.35 -14.45
C PHE A 351 17.67 -5.42 -15.81
N SER A 352 18.09 -6.34 -16.69
CA SER A 352 17.48 -6.51 -18.01
C SER A 352 15.99 -6.90 -17.95
N GLN A 353 15.55 -7.54 -16.86
CA GLN A 353 14.15 -7.89 -16.64
C GLN A 353 13.30 -6.69 -16.21
N LEU A 354 13.93 -5.60 -15.78
CA LEU A 354 13.26 -4.41 -15.25
C LEU A 354 13.34 -3.19 -16.21
N ARG A 355 14.06 -3.34 -17.32
CA ARG A 355 14.28 -2.30 -18.37
C ARG A 355 13.18 -2.19 -19.40
#